data_614316fa57d125af10bc449b78dbf82b
#
_entry.id   614316fa57d125af10bc449b78dbf82b
#
_cell.length_a   1.000
_cell.length_b   1.000
_cell.length_c   1.000
_cell.angle_alpha   90.00
_cell.angle_beta   90.00
_cell.angle_gamma   90.00
#
_symmetry.space_group_name_H-M   'P 1'
#
loop_
_entity.id
_entity.type
_entity.pdbx_description
1 polymer ?
#
loop_
_entity_poly.entity_id
_entity_poly.type
_entity_poly.pdbx_seq_one_letter_code
_entity_poly.pdbx_strand_id
1 'polypeptide(L)'
;DIESFGVSHDAVEPQFYRLMKDNKSFVVLTDTGYVSDRMAGIIENADGYLIESNHDVEILRSGSYPWSLKQRILSDKGHLSNEDGAGTMIRTIGNRTKKIYLGHVSKENNIKELAHMTMENNLIQADFGVGYDMKVFDTSPDEATPLTEL
;
A
#
# COMPACT_ATOMS: atom_id res chain seq x y z
N ASP A 1 1.54 5.81 -20.80
CA ASP A 1 0.28 5.05 -20.77
C ASP A 1 -0.21 4.92 -19.35
N ILE A 2 -1.52 4.83 -19.18
CA ILE A 2 -2.19 4.57 -17.91
C ILE A 2 -3.07 3.35 -18.09
N GLU A 3 -2.86 2.33 -17.27
CA GLU A 3 -3.71 1.15 -17.23
C GLU A 3 -4.47 1.11 -15.90
N SER A 4 -5.75 0.76 -15.94
CA SER A 4 -6.58 0.60 -14.76
C SER A 4 -7.06 -0.83 -14.62
N PHE A 5 -7.18 -1.31 -13.38
CA PHE A 5 -7.58 -2.67 -13.07
C PHE A 5 -8.53 -2.68 -11.87
N GLY A 6 -9.51 -3.57 -11.87
CA GLY A 6 -10.45 -3.72 -10.76
C GLY A 6 -9.77 -4.23 -9.47
N VAL A 7 -10.18 -3.68 -8.34
CA VAL A 7 -9.77 -4.11 -6.99
C VAL A 7 -10.95 -4.67 -6.21
N SER A 8 -10.67 -5.34 -5.10
CA SER A 8 -11.68 -5.83 -4.18
C SER A 8 -12.01 -4.76 -3.13
N HIS A 9 -13.08 -4.02 -3.38
CA HIS A 9 -13.60 -3.00 -2.47
C HIS A 9 -15.12 -2.92 -2.60
N ASP A 10 -15.81 -2.29 -1.65
CA ASP A 10 -17.27 -2.14 -1.65
C ASP A 10 -17.80 -0.89 -2.40
N ALA A 11 -16.92 -0.16 -3.06
CA ALA A 11 -17.30 0.91 -3.97
C ALA A 11 -17.79 0.38 -5.32
N VAL A 12 -18.45 1.25 -6.08
CA VAL A 12 -18.88 0.94 -7.45
C VAL A 12 -17.67 1.00 -8.39
N GLU A 13 -17.26 -0.14 -8.95
CA GLU A 13 -16.11 -0.27 -9.86
C GLU A 13 -14.78 0.27 -9.31
N PRO A 14 -14.32 -0.19 -8.13
CA PRO A 14 -13.03 0.26 -7.58
C PRO A 14 -11.87 -0.22 -8.46
N GLN A 15 -10.87 0.63 -8.65
CA GLN A 15 -9.75 0.34 -9.55
C GLN A 15 -8.42 0.76 -8.93
N PHE A 16 -7.35 0.04 -9.28
CA PHE A 16 -5.98 0.50 -9.13
C PHE A 16 -5.37 0.90 -10.47
N TYR A 17 -4.26 1.61 -10.43
CA TYR A 17 -3.67 2.17 -11.63
C TYR A 17 -2.19 1.79 -11.74
N ARG A 18 -1.75 1.45 -12.95
CA ARG A 18 -0.35 1.37 -13.32
C ARG A 18 -0.04 2.45 -14.37
N LEU A 19 0.79 3.38 -14.00
CA LEU A 19 1.25 4.50 -14.83
C LEU A 19 2.58 4.11 -15.47
N MET A 20 2.72 4.26 -16.77
CA MET A 20 3.93 3.88 -17.50
C MET A 20 4.40 5.01 -18.40
N LYS A 21 5.70 5.32 -18.31
CA LYS A 21 6.38 6.29 -19.17
C LYS A 21 7.88 5.96 -19.28
N ASP A 22 8.41 5.97 -20.48
CA ASP A 22 9.87 5.85 -20.77
C ASP A 22 10.52 4.64 -20.05
N ASN A 23 9.90 3.47 -20.11
CA ASN A 23 10.30 2.23 -19.42
C ASN A 23 10.23 2.29 -17.88
N LYS A 24 9.66 3.35 -17.31
CA LYS A 24 9.37 3.45 -15.88
C LYS A 24 7.90 3.15 -15.61
N SER A 25 7.62 2.59 -14.43
CA SER A 25 6.26 2.33 -14.00
C SER A 25 6.04 2.70 -12.54
N PHE A 26 4.86 3.24 -12.27
CA PHE A 26 4.40 3.57 -10.93
C PHE A 26 3.01 2.98 -10.70
N VAL A 27 2.83 2.31 -9.57
CA VAL A 27 1.55 1.69 -9.19
C VAL A 27 0.88 2.50 -8.10
N VAL A 28 -0.41 2.76 -8.26
CA VAL A 28 -1.27 3.34 -7.22
C VAL A 28 -2.28 2.28 -6.82
N LEU A 29 -2.16 1.76 -5.61
CA LEU A 29 -3.02 0.73 -5.05
C LEU A 29 -3.54 1.16 -3.68
N THR A 30 -4.73 1.72 -3.66
CA THR A 30 -5.48 2.12 -2.47
C THR A 30 -6.90 1.60 -2.54
N ASP A 31 -7.63 1.68 -1.44
CA ASP A 31 -9.03 1.24 -1.37
C ASP A 31 -9.22 -0.22 -1.84
N THR A 32 -8.44 -1.11 -1.27
CA THR A 32 -8.60 -2.54 -1.46
C THR A 32 -8.42 -3.30 -0.15
N GLY A 33 -9.29 -4.25 0.11
CA GLY A 33 -9.17 -5.11 1.30
C GLY A 33 -8.33 -6.36 1.05
N TYR A 34 -8.00 -6.64 -0.22
CA TYR A 34 -7.31 -7.87 -0.60
C TYR A 34 -6.56 -7.72 -1.93
N VAL A 35 -5.37 -8.28 -2.02
CA VAL A 35 -4.57 -8.34 -3.25
C VAL A 35 -4.40 -9.79 -3.68
N SER A 36 -5.11 -10.19 -4.74
CA SER A 36 -5.01 -11.52 -5.32
C SER A 36 -3.67 -11.76 -6.01
N ASP A 37 -3.32 -13.02 -6.26
CA ASP A 37 -2.10 -13.36 -7.02
C ASP A 37 -2.14 -12.78 -8.44
N ARG A 38 -3.32 -12.70 -9.06
CA ARG A 38 -3.50 -12.04 -10.34
C ARG A 38 -3.17 -10.55 -10.26
N MET A 39 -3.67 -9.84 -9.24
CA MET A 39 -3.36 -8.43 -9.02
C MET A 39 -1.87 -8.24 -8.75
N ALA A 40 -1.28 -9.07 -7.89
CA ALA A 40 0.15 -9.04 -7.60
C ALA A 40 1.00 -9.19 -8.87
N GLY A 41 0.65 -10.13 -9.75
CA GLY A 41 1.33 -10.31 -11.04
C GLY A 41 1.20 -9.11 -11.99
N ILE A 42 0.07 -8.37 -11.96
CA ILE A 42 -0.11 -7.15 -12.77
C ILE A 42 0.79 -6.00 -12.29
N ILE A 43 0.95 -5.87 -10.98
CA ILE A 43 1.72 -4.77 -10.37
C ILE A 43 3.19 -5.11 -10.12
N GLU A 44 3.61 -6.33 -10.43
CA GLU A 44 4.95 -6.83 -10.14
C GLU A 44 6.06 -5.94 -10.74
N ASN A 45 7.14 -5.78 -9.97
CA ASN A 45 8.40 -5.15 -10.36
C ASN A 45 8.24 -3.74 -10.95
N ALA A 46 7.32 -2.93 -10.41
CA ALA A 46 7.25 -1.52 -10.74
C ALA A 46 8.42 -0.73 -10.11
N ASP A 47 8.79 0.40 -10.72
CA ASP A 47 9.86 1.27 -10.21
C ASP A 47 9.45 1.98 -8.92
N GLY A 48 8.14 2.27 -8.76
CA GLY A 48 7.58 2.86 -7.55
C GLY A 48 6.15 2.41 -7.26
N TYR A 49 5.76 2.51 -6.00
CA TYR A 49 4.43 2.15 -5.51
C TYR A 49 3.89 3.23 -4.58
N LEU A 50 2.62 3.55 -4.71
CA LEU A 50 1.79 4.09 -3.64
C LEU A 50 0.88 2.96 -3.17
N ILE A 51 1.17 2.41 -2.01
CA ILE A 51 0.47 1.27 -1.42
C ILE A 51 -0.33 1.69 -0.20
N GLU A 52 -1.53 1.14 -0.07
CA GLU A 52 -2.35 1.34 1.12
C GLU A 52 -1.69 0.73 2.36
N SER A 53 -1.67 1.50 3.44
CA SER A 53 -1.30 1.09 4.79
C SER A 53 -2.32 1.70 5.76
N ASN A 54 -3.58 1.23 5.64
CA ASN A 54 -4.72 1.96 6.19
C ASN A 54 -4.77 1.93 7.71
N HIS A 55 -4.66 0.76 8.31
CA HIS A 55 -4.86 0.61 9.75
C HIS A 55 -3.89 -0.39 10.37
N ASP A 56 -3.60 -0.16 11.64
CA ASP A 56 -3.09 -1.20 12.52
C ASP A 56 -4.27 -2.01 13.06
N VAL A 57 -4.18 -3.33 13.01
CA VAL A 57 -5.28 -4.24 13.37
C VAL A 57 -5.66 -4.11 14.84
N GLU A 58 -4.69 -3.96 15.75
CA GLU A 58 -4.97 -3.85 17.18
C GLU A 58 -5.54 -2.48 17.56
N ILE A 59 -5.04 -1.41 16.94
CA ILE A 59 -5.62 -0.06 17.11
C ILE A 59 -7.06 -0.05 16.61
N LEU A 60 -7.33 -0.62 15.43
CA LEU A 60 -8.70 -0.71 14.89
C LEU A 60 -9.62 -1.52 15.82
N ARG A 61 -9.16 -2.70 16.29
CA ARG A 61 -9.96 -3.56 17.17
C ARG A 61 -10.30 -2.91 18.50
N SER A 62 -9.34 -2.22 19.12
CA SER A 62 -9.51 -1.52 20.39
C SER A 62 -10.14 -0.14 20.27
N GLY A 63 -10.18 0.44 19.08
CA GLY A 63 -10.67 1.79 18.82
C GLY A 63 -12.18 1.95 18.99
N SER A 64 -12.66 3.20 18.81
CA SER A 64 -14.03 3.61 19.08
C SER A 64 -15.05 3.24 18.00
N TYR A 65 -14.62 2.76 16.84
CA TYR A 65 -15.53 2.42 15.75
C TYR A 65 -16.54 1.33 16.14
N PRO A 66 -17.81 1.42 15.67
CA PRO A 66 -18.78 0.34 15.84
C PRO A 66 -18.27 -0.96 15.24
N TRP A 67 -18.64 -2.09 15.85
CA TRP A 67 -18.17 -3.42 15.43
C TRP A 67 -18.47 -3.72 13.95
N SER A 68 -19.63 -3.34 13.46
CA SER A 68 -20.01 -3.50 12.05
C SER A 68 -19.04 -2.78 11.09
N LEU A 69 -18.58 -1.59 11.47
CA LEU A 69 -17.59 -0.84 10.67
C LEU A 69 -16.21 -1.48 10.75
N LYS A 70 -15.80 -1.97 11.92
CA LYS A 70 -14.54 -2.72 12.07
C LYS A 70 -14.53 -3.97 11.20
N GLN A 71 -15.61 -4.74 11.20
CA GLN A 71 -15.75 -5.93 10.35
C GLN A 71 -15.67 -5.59 8.86
N ARG A 72 -16.28 -4.49 8.44
CA ARG A 72 -16.22 -4.01 7.06
C ARG A 72 -14.78 -3.65 6.66
N ILE A 73 -14.07 -2.89 7.48
CA ILE A 73 -12.68 -2.50 7.25
C ILE A 73 -11.76 -3.71 7.15
N LEU A 74 -11.94 -4.70 8.03
CA LEU A 74 -11.15 -5.94 8.08
C LEU A 74 -11.52 -6.96 7.00
N SER A 75 -12.57 -6.72 6.22
CA SER A 75 -13.01 -7.66 5.18
C SER A 75 -12.19 -7.53 3.89
N ASP A 76 -12.28 -8.55 3.02
CA ASP A 76 -11.66 -8.53 1.69
C ASP A 76 -12.13 -7.36 0.80
N LYS A 77 -13.21 -6.68 1.18
CA LYS A 77 -13.75 -5.49 0.51
C LYS A 77 -13.49 -4.19 1.28
N GLY A 78 -12.71 -4.25 2.35
CA GLY A 78 -12.35 -3.12 3.18
C GLY A 78 -11.07 -2.46 2.72
N HIS A 79 -10.08 -2.45 3.60
CA HIS A 79 -8.79 -1.79 3.41
C HIS A 79 -7.64 -2.70 3.83
N LEU A 80 -6.47 -2.54 3.20
CA LEU A 80 -5.26 -3.23 3.64
C LEU A 80 -4.80 -2.71 5.00
N SER A 81 -4.52 -3.62 5.91
CA SER A 81 -3.78 -3.30 7.14
C SER A 81 -2.32 -2.96 6.82
N ASN A 82 -1.58 -2.45 7.82
CA ASN A 82 -0.14 -2.25 7.69
C ASN A 82 0.58 -3.55 7.29
N GLU A 83 0.21 -4.66 7.90
CA GLU A 83 0.79 -5.99 7.63
C GLU A 83 0.43 -6.49 6.22
N ASP A 84 -0.83 -6.33 5.80
CA ASP A 84 -1.28 -6.77 4.46
C ASP A 84 -0.63 -5.92 3.36
N GLY A 85 -0.45 -4.63 3.59
CA GLY A 85 0.29 -3.73 2.70
C GLY A 85 1.75 -4.17 2.56
N ALA A 86 2.42 -4.45 3.67
CA ALA A 86 3.80 -4.96 3.67
C ALA A 86 3.90 -6.33 3.00
N GLY A 87 2.99 -7.26 3.29
CA GLY A 87 2.90 -8.58 2.65
C GLY A 87 2.69 -8.47 1.13
N THR A 88 1.91 -7.49 0.68
CA THR A 88 1.73 -7.20 -0.75
C THR A 88 3.06 -6.74 -1.37
N MET A 89 3.78 -5.83 -0.73
CA MET A 89 5.08 -5.38 -1.23
C MET A 89 6.08 -6.52 -1.32
N ILE A 90 6.20 -7.38 -0.33
CA ILE A 90 7.10 -8.54 -0.35
C ILE A 90 6.84 -9.43 -1.59
N ARG A 91 5.59 -9.57 -2.02
CA ARG A 91 5.23 -10.40 -3.19
C ARG A 91 5.44 -9.70 -4.54
N THR A 92 5.53 -8.38 -4.56
CA THR A 92 5.46 -7.60 -5.81
C THR A 92 6.72 -6.82 -6.13
N ILE A 93 7.52 -6.44 -5.14
CA ILE A 93 8.78 -5.73 -5.39
C ILE A 93 9.80 -6.61 -6.11
N GLY A 94 10.57 -5.98 -6.98
CA GLY A 94 11.64 -6.62 -7.73
C GLY A 94 12.87 -5.71 -7.82
N ASN A 95 13.80 -6.07 -8.69
CA ASN A 95 15.07 -5.35 -8.86
C ASN A 95 14.92 -3.91 -9.38
N ARG A 96 13.78 -3.58 -9.97
CA ARG A 96 13.46 -2.22 -10.45
C ARG A 96 12.92 -1.32 -9.36
N THR A 97 12.33 -1.87 -8.31
CA THR A 97 11.65 -1.11 -7.27
C THR A 97 12.62 -0.24 -6.49
N LYS A 98 12.38 1.08 -6.46
CA LYS A 98 13.21 2.07 -5.77
C LYS A 98 12.45 2.84 -4.71
N LYS A 99 11.13 3.00 -4.85
CA LYS A 99 10.33 3.87 -3.98
C LYS A 99 9.01 3.22 -3.61
N ILE A 100 8.71 3.22 -2.32
CA ILE A 100 7.45 2.74 -1.76
C ILE A 100 6.88 3.88 -0.92
N TYR A 101 5.74 4.41 -1.34
CA TYR A 101 5.00 5.44 -0.62
C TYR A 101 3.84 4.79 0.13
N LEU A 102 3.73 5.08 1.41
CA LEU A 102 2.60 4.63 2.24
C LEU A 102 1.46 5.63 2.09
N GLY A 103 0.33 5.17 1.61
CA GLY A 103 -0.85 6.00 1.38
C GLY A 103 -2.08 5.51 2.13
N HIS A 104 -3.12 6.34 2.10
CA HIS A 104 -4.44 6.04 2.67
C HIS A 104 -4.40 5.62 4.16
N VAL A 105 -3.48 6.22 4.92
CA VAL A 105 -3.27 5.94 6.34
C VAL A 105 -4.40 6.56 7.16
N SER A 106 -5.11 5.76 7.92
CA SER A 106 -6.21 6.20 8.77
C SER A 106 -5.72 7.13 9.88
N LYS A 107 -6.40 8.27 10.07
CA LYS A 107 -6.11 9.20 11.17
C LYS A 107 -6.52 8.66 12.55
N GLU A 108 -7.50 7.74 12.60
CA GLU A 108 -8.05 7.21 13.86
C GLU A 108 -7.56 5.80 14.20
N ASN A 109 -7.28 4.99 13.20
CA ASN A 109 -6.95 3.58 13.39
C ASN A 109 -5.50 3.23 13.02
N ASN A 110 -4.64 4.25 12.94
CA ASN A 110 -3.22 4.06 12.64
C ASN A 110 -2.36 5.19 13.23
N ILE A 111 -1.05 4.97 13.20
CA ILE A 111 -0.02 5.96 13.49
C ILE A 111 0.99 5.88 12.34
N LYS A 112 1.37 7.01 11.75
CA LYS A 112 2.29 7.05 10.59
C LYS A 112 3.59 6.31 10.85
N GLU A 113 4.18 6.56 11.99
CA GLU A 113 5.43 5.92 12.42
C GLU A 113 5.29 4.40 12.53
N LEU A 114 4.13 3.92 13.00
CA LEU A 114 3.86 2.49 13.10
C LEU A 114 3.68 1.86 11.72
N ALA A 115 2.95 2.51 10.81
CA ALA A 115 2.81 2.07 9.43
C ALA A 115 4.18 1.97 8.73
N HIS A 116 5.01 3.00 8.90
CA HIS A 116 6.36 3.05 8.35
C HIS A 116 7.25 1.92 8.90
N MET A 117 7.30 1.78 10.22
CA MET A 117 8.08 0.73 10.88
C MET A 117 7.61 -0.67 10.47
N THR A 118 6.30 -0.89 10.36
CA THR A 118 5.76 -2.18 9.94
C THR A 118 6.21 -2.52 8.52
N MET A 119 6.13 -1.59 7.60
CA MET A 119 6.61 -1.79 6.21
C MET A 119 8.11 -2.11 6.20
N GLU A 120 8.95 -1.25 6.78
CA GLU A 120 10.40 -1.44 6.78
C GLU A 120 10.82 -2.76 7.45
N ASN A 121 10.28 -3.08 8.64
CA ASN A 121 10.63 -4.28 9.37
C ASN A 121 10.27 -5.56 8.57
N ASN A 122 9.09 -5.60 7.95
CA ASN A 122 8.68 -6.73 7.12
C ASN A 122 9.59 -6.91 5.91
N LEU A 123 9.95 -5.81 5.24
CA LEU A 123 10.86 -5.84 4.09
C LEU A 123 12.27 -6.29 4.49
N ILE A 124 12.80 -5.79 5.60
CA ILE A 124 14.12 -6.19 6.13
C ILE A 124 14.11 -7.67 6.53
N GLN A 125 13.07 -8.16 7.18
CA GLN A 125 12.92 -9.58 7.53
C GLN A 125 12.85 -10.49 6.29
N ALA A 126 12.37 -9.97 5.18
CA ALA A 126 12.33 -10.66 3.89
C ALA A 126 13.61 -10.46 3.04
N ASP A 127 14.69 -9.98 3.63
CA ASP A 127 16.01 -9.74 3.01
C ASP A 127 16.02 -8.70 1.89
N PHE A 128 15.08 -7.74 1.92
CA PHE A 128 15.15 -6.60 0.99
C PHE A 128 16.06 -5.49 1.50
N GLY A 129 16.78 -4.84 0.59
CA GLY A 129 17.76 -3.79 0.88
C GLY A 129 17.12 -2.42 1.16
N VAL A 130 16.30 -2.32 2.22
CA VAL A 130 15.67 -1.05 2.64
C VAL A 130 16.73 -0.03 3.03
N GLY A 131 16.60 1.18 2.49
CA GLY A 131 17.58 2.26 2.68
C GLY A 131 18.73 2.26 1.68
N TYR A 132 18.98 1.14 0.99
CA TYR A 132 20.03 0.98 -0.04
C TYR A 132 19.44 0.82 -1.43
N ASP A 133 18.72 -0.27 -1.67
CA ASP A 133 18.13 -0.60 -2.96
C ASP A 133 16.82 0.15 -3.18
N MET A 134 16.03 0.32 -2.13
CA MET A 134 14.76 1.02 -2.12
C MET A 134 14.55 1.81 -0.84
N LYS A 135 13.62 2.76 -0.88
CA LYS A 135 13.23 3.59 0.28
C LYS A 135 11.74 3.60 0.47
N VAL A 136 11.32 3.62 1.73
CA VAL A 136 9.95 3.81 2.17
C VAL A 136 9.74 5.29 2.49
N PHE A 137 8.61 5.84 2.05
CA PHE A 137 8.23 7.24 2.24
C PHE A 137 6.82 7.34 2.81
N ASP A 138 6.64 8.26 3.74
CA ASP A 138 5.31 8.63 4.21
C ASP A 138 4.66 9.63 3.25
N THR A 139 3.33 9.63 3.22
CA THR A 139 2.55 10.65 2.54
C THR A 139 1.67 11.42 3.51
N SER A 140 1.14 12.54 3.07
CA SER A 140 0.18 13.36 3.82
C SER A 140 -1.02 13.68 2.93
N PRO A 141 -2.25 13.67 3.45
CA PRO A 141 -3.40 14.16 2.71
C PRO A 141 -3.39 15.68 2.53
N ASP A 142 -2.62 16.38 3.35
CA ASP A 142 -2.64 17.84 3.46
C ASP A 142 -1.42 18.50 2.78
N GLU A 143 -0.34 17.72 2.53
CA GLU A 143 0.91 18.23 1.97
C GLU A 143 1.41 17.33 0.82
N ALA A 144 1.83 17.95 -0.26
CA ALA A 144 2.44 17.20 -1.37
C ALA A 144 3.83 16.68 -0.98
N THR A 145 4.13 15.45 -1.40
CA THR A 145 5.51 14.95 -1.33
C THR A 145 6.41 15.71 -2.30
N PRO A 146 7.70 15.89 -2.00
CA PRO A 146 8.65 16.48 -2.94
C PRO A 146 8.67 15.74 -4.29
N LEU A 147 8.81 16.49 -5.38
CA LEU A 147 9.03 15.89 -6.70
C LEU A 147 10.37 15.13 -6.70
N THR A 148 10.33 13.89 -7.14
CA THR A 148 11.52 13.05 -7.28
C THR A 148 11.44 12.24 -8.57
N GLU A 149 12.59 11.90 -9.14
CA GLU A 149 12.66 10.98 -10.28
C GLU A 149 12.41 9.53 -9.83
N LEU A 150 11.77 8.72 -10.68
CA LEU A 150 11.63 7.28 -10.49
C LEU A 150 12.87 6.52 -10.93
#